data_289dd6fe7e072ccdc55e8deeb4794935
#
_entry.id   289dd6fe7e072ccdc55e8deeb4794935
#
_cell.length_a   1.000
_cell.length_b   1.000
_cell.length_c   1.000
_cell.angle_alpha   90.00
_cell.angle_beta   90.00
_cell.angle_gamma   90.00
#
_symmetry.space_group_name_H-M   'P 1'
#
loop_
_entity.id
_entity.type
_entity.pdbx_description
1 polymer ?
#
loop_
_entity_poly.entity_id
_entity_poly.type
_entity_poly.pdbx_seq_one_letter_code
_entity_poly.pdbx_strand_id
1 'polypeptide(L)'
;MTAKRRKKIDRSKDSEYHKWLTMPIVQSLIYGRIIFMILLLVLQLLLFIGFFLWLGSSIEYFLAVSLCASIVFFVFLINRESKNEYKLAWLLPIFIFPLSGICFYILVHYQTLTSKMQKQISRADKKVARKIINSTYKEEKNPYPEIHDIISYLKSSALFLPYAHTDIAYYPSGEAAFPEMIRAMKGAKKFIFIEYFAIFPGLMWGTILDTLIQKRNEGVEIRIMYDGFGCAPLSPRSYQKYLRSLGLQAAIFTPVIPIFTAYLNNRDHRKICIVDGKTAFTGGINLSDQYINETHKYGYWKDTVIGVSGPAVRSFTGMFLELWDIVTETKEDINTYLDLRYKKYDVPGIVIPYSDNAYNNQDIAENVYYYIITQAKRYVHITTPYVIIDNQMMNALIFAARRGVDVTLLVPRTIDHFVT
;
A
#
# COMPACT_ATOMS: atom_id res chain seq x y z
N MET A 1 18.92 -34.09 -17.46
CA MET A 1 20.04 -33.43 -16.76
C MET A 1 19.53 -32.09 -16.28
N THR A 2 19.34 -31.74 -15.03
CA THR A 2 19.97 -32.17 -13.81
C THR A 2 19.21 -31.65 -12.60
N ALA A 3 18.57 -32.52 -11.88
CA ALA A 3 17.88 -32.22 -10.62
C ALA A 3 18.83 -32.29 -9.37
N LYS A 4 20.08 -31.92 -9.52
CA LYS A 4 21.08 -32.12 -8.46
C LYS A 4 21.97 -30.89 -8.22
N ARG A 5 21.40 -29.75 -7.83
CA ARG A 5 22.11 -28.69 -7.08
C ARG A 5 21.12 -27.79 -6.31
N ARG A 6 20.12 -28.34 -5.64
CA ARG A 6 19.51 -27.65 -4.50
C ARG A 6 20.50 -27.70 -3.34
N LYS A 7 21.38 -26.68 -3.24
CA LYS A 7 22.15 -26.45 -2.01
C LYS A 7 21.13 -26.38 -0.87
N LYS A 8 21.26 -27.24 0.12
CA LYS A 8 20.55 -27.13 1.40
C LYS A 8 20.76 -25.70 1.91
N ILE A 9 19.73 -24.85 1.76
CA ILE A 9 19.68 -23.57 2.45
C ILE A 9 19.61 -23.92 3.92
N ASP A 10 20.50 -23.33 4.70
CA ASP A 10 20.63 -23.62 6.13
C ASP A 10 19.34 -23.23 6.86
N ARG A 11 18.50 -24.24 7.11
CA ARG A 11 17.23 -24.10 7.84
C ARG A 11 17.44 -23.73 9.32
N SER A 12 18.68 -23.62 9.79
CA SER A 12 18.97 -23.31 11.19
C SER A 12 18.59 -21.86 11.54
N LYS A 13 18.73 -20.92 10.59
CA LYS A 13 18.34 -19.50 10.78
C LYS A 13 16.82 -19.28 10.75
N ASP A 14 16.10 -20.04 9.92
CA ASP A 14 14.64 -20.11 9.96
C ASP A 14 14.14 -20.67 11.32
N SER A 15 14.89 -21.59 11.91
CA SER A 15 14.55 -22.16 13.21
C SER A 15 14.70 -21.16 14.36
N GLU A 16 15.67 -20.25 14.32
CA GLU A 16 15.83 -19.20 15.34
C GLU A 16 14.70 -18.15 15.26
N TYR A 17 14.30 -17.76 14.05
CA TYR A 17 13.19 -16.83 13.88
C TYR A 17 11.85 -17.50 14.23
N HIS A 18 11.61 -18.75 13.86
CA HIS A 18 10.46 -19.53 14.31
C HIS A 18 10.44 -19.71 15.83
N LYS A 19 11.59 -19.97 16.45
CA LYS A 19 11.72 -20.02 17.92
C LYS A 19 11.36 -18.68 18.56
N TRP A 20 11.73 -17.56 17.92
CA TRP A 20 11.42 -16.23 18.43
C TRP A 20 9.92 -15.91 18.32
N LEU A 21 9.23 -16.26 17.20
CA LEU A 21 7.77 -16.12 17.05
C LEU A 21 6.97 -17.02 18.00
N THR A 22 7.52 -18.18 18.36
CA THR A 22 6.88 -19.14 19.29
C THR A 22 7.18 -18.82 20.75
N MET A 23 7.97 -17.78 21.06
CA MET A 23 8.18 -17.36 22.44
C MET A 23 6.84 -16.98 23.09
N PRO A 24 6.55 -17.52 24.30
CA PRO A 24 5.28 -17.25 24.99
C PRO A 24 4.98 -15.76 25.21
N ILE A 25 6.03 -14.95 25.39
CA ILE A 25 5.94 -13.50 25.56
C ILE A 25 5.43 -12.81 24.29
N VAL A 26 5.87 -13.24 23.09
CA VAL A 26 5.45 -12.64 21.82
C VAL A 26 3.99 -12.99 21.53
N GLN A 27 3.61 -14.25 21.73
CA GLN A 27 2.22 -14.69 21.62
C GLN A 27 1.32 -14.00 22.64
N SER A 28 1.74 -13.91 23.90
CA SER A 28 1.01 -13.18 24.95
C SER A 28 0.80 -11.70 24.63
N LEU A 29 1.77 -11.04 23.99
CA LEU A 29 1.63 -9.64 23.55
C LEU A 29 0.63 -9.47 22.39
N ILE A 30 0.55 -10.43 21.49
CA ILE A 30 -0.41 -10.40 20.37
C ILE A 30 -1.83 -10.68 20.88
N TYR A 31 -2.01 -11.76 21.63
CA TYR A 31 -3.33 -12.14 22.17
C TYR A 31 -3.82 -11.15 23.23
N GLY A 32 -2.92 -10.62 24.08
CA GLY A 32 -3.27 -9.63 25.10
C GLY A 32 -3.86 -8.34 24.50
N ARG A 33 -3.38 -7.90 23.33
CA ARG A 33 -3.93 -6.74 22.62
C ARG A 33 -5.32 -6.99 22.04
N ILE A 34 -5.56 -8.16 21.48
CA ILE A 34 -6.87 -8.56 20.96
C ILE A 34 -7.86 -8.67 22.11
N ILE A 35 -7.48 -9.32 23.21
CA ILE A 35 -8.31 -9.45 24.42
C ILE A 35 -8.62 -8.07 24.99
N PHE A 36 -7.65 -7.16 25.07
CA PHE A 36 -7.85 -5.79 25.55
C PHE A 36 -8.86 -5.02 24.68
N MET A 37 -8.78 -5.15 23.35
CA MET A 37 -9.76 -4.53 22.44
C MET A 37 -11.17 -5.11 22.62
N ILE A 38 -11.29 -6.42 22.80
CA ILE A 38 -12.58 -7.06 23.07
C ILE A 38 -13.15 -6.59 24.39
N LEU A 39 -12.33 -6.51 25.44
CA LEU A 39 -12.74 -5.99 26.76
C LEU A 39 -13.22 -4.54 26.71
N LEU A 40 -12.54 -3.69 25.92
CA LEU A 40 -12.98 -2.31 25.68
C LEU A 40 -14.32 -2.25 24.98
N LEU A 41 -14.56 -3.08 23.96
CA LEU A 41 -15.84 -3.14 23.26
C LEU A 41 -16.97 -3.62 24.20
N VAL A 42 -16.71 -4.64 25.01
CA VAL A 42 -17.68 -5.14 26.00
C VAL A 42 -17.98 -4.07 27.03
N LEU A 43 -16.96 -3.37 27.56
CA LEU A 43 -17.15 -2.27 28.50
C LEU A 43 -17.98 -1.13 27.90
N GLN A 44 -17.71 -0.75 26.65
CA GLN A 44 -18.51 0.25 25.92
C GLN A 44 -19.97 -0.18 25.81
N LEU A 45 -20.23 -1.44 25.48
CA LEU A 45 -21.58 -2.00 25.38
C LEU A 45 -22.29 -1.97 26.73
N LEU A 46 -21.61 -2.35 27.81
CA LEU A 46 -22.16 -2.33 29.17
C LEU A 46 -22.47 -0.91 29.65
N LEU A 47 -21.59 0.05 29.39
CA LEU A 47 -21.83 1.46 29.69
C LEU A 47 -23.02 2.01 28.89
N PHE A 48 -23.17 1.61 27.65
CA PHE A 48 -24.29 2.00 26.81
C PHE A 48 -25.63 1.42 27.36
N ILE A 49 -25.66 0.13 27.69
CA ILE A 49 -26.84 -0.51 28.32
C ILE A 49 -27.16 0.16 29.67
N GLY A 50 -26.17 0.38 30.51
CA GLY A 50 -26.34 1.04 31.82
C GLY A 50 -26.89 2.47 31.69
N PHE A 51 -26.44 3.23 30.68
CA PHE A 51 -26.95 4.56 30.38
C PHE A 51 -28.42 4.52 29.96
N PHE A 52 -28.81 3.55 29.12
CA PHE A 52 -30.21 3.38 28.72
C PHE A 52 -31.13 2.98 29.88
N LEU A 53 -30.67 2.10 30.76
CA LEU A 53 -31.43 1.71 31.96
C LEU A 53 -31.61 2.87 32.95
N TRP A 54 -30.61 3.76 33.05
CA TRP A 54 -30.67 4.95 33.90
C TRP A 54 -31.63 6.03 33.37
N LEU A 55 -31.82 6.07 32.04
CA LEU A 55 -32.61 7.12 31.35
C LEU A 55 -34.15 6.93 31.43
N GLY A 56 -34.65 5.89 32.08
CA GLY A 56 -36.03 5.36 31.99
C GLY A 56 -37.19 6.37 32.08
N SER A 57 -37.11 7.40 32.91
CA SER A 57 -38.20 8.40 33.10
C SER A 57 -38.15 9.60 32.11
N SER A 58 -37.07 9.74 31.32
CA SER A 58 -36.86 10.84 30.38
C SER A 58 -36.70 10.37 28.93
N ILE A 59 -37.17 9.16 28.64
CA ILE A 59 -36.94 8.49 27.34
C ILE A 59 -37.54 9.25 26.16
N GLU A 60 -38.71 9.88 26.36
CA GLU A 60 -39.40 10.63 25.31
C GLU A 60 -38.60 11.87 24.87
N TYR A 61 -38.07 12.64 25.84
CA TYR A 61 -37.22 13.79 25.52
C TYR A 61 -35.91 13.36 24.87
N PHE A 62 -35.35 12.27 25.33
CA PHE A 62 -34.14 11.69 24.74
C PHE A 62 -34.36 11.27 23.28
N LEU A 63 -35.49 10.60 22.98
CA LEU A 63 -35.84 10.19 21.62
C LEU A 63 -36.07 11.39 20.72
N ALA A 64 -36.81 12.43 21.19
CA ALA A 64 -37.02 13.64 20.43
C ALA A 64 -35.72 14.38 20.09
N VAL A 65 -34.85 14.59 21.08
CA VAL A 65 -33.52 15.19 20.85
C VAL A 65 -32.67 14.35 19.92
N SER A 66 -32.68 13.03 20.08
CA SER A 66 -31.93 12.09 19.23
C SER A 66 -32.42 12.15 17.77
N LEU A 67 -33.72 12.21 17.56
CA LEU A 67 -34.30 12.32 16.22
C LEU A 67 -33.90 13.65 15.55
N CYS A 68 -34.05 14.77 16.27
CA CYS A 68 -33.64 16.08 15.78
C CYS A 68 -32.13 16.08 15.42
N ALA A 69 -31.29 15.54 16.29
CA ALA A 69 -29.84 15.42 16.03
C ALA A 69 -29.57 14.60 14.77
N SER A 70 -30.27 13.48 14.58
CA SER A 70 -30.13 12.63 13.39
C SER A 70 -30.51 13.36 12.12
N ILE A 71 -31.62 14.13 12.13
CA ILE A 71 -32.07 14.90 10.95
C ILE A 71 -31.04 15.98 10.59
N VAL A 72 -30.56 16.72 11.57
CA VAL A 72 -29.51 17.74 11.35
C VAL A 72 -28.24 17.10 10.79
N PHE A 73 -27.85 15.97 11.38
CA PHE A 73 -26.62 15.28 10.94
C PHE A 73 -26.79 14.61 9.57
N PHE A 74 -27.97 14.12 9.25
CA PHE A 74 -28.32 13.61 7.92
C PHE A 74 -28.13 14.69 6.85
N VAL A 75 -28.70 15.90 7.09
CA VAL A 75 -28.53 17.03 6.17
C VAL A 75 -27.07 17.42 6.02
N PHE A 76 -26.32 17.44 7.13
CA PHE A 76 -24.87 17.66 7.10
C PHE A 76 -24.13 16.61 6.26
N LEU A 77 -24.44 15.33 6.45
CA LEU A 77 -23.75 14.22 5.77
C LEU A 77 -24.04 14.20 4.27
N ILE A 78 -25.30 14.48 3.86
CA ILE A 78 -25.68 14.52 2.44
C ILE A 78 -24.96 15.66 1.71
N ASN A 79 -24.87 16.83 2.33
CA ASN A 79 -24.22 18.00 1.71
C ASN A 79 -22.69 17.92 1.69
N ARG A 80 -22.11 16.87 2.27
CA ARG A 80 -20.67 16.72 2.28
C ARG A 80 -20.16 16.14 0.97
N GLU A 81 -19.02 16.61 0.48
CA GLU A 81 -18.29 16.03 -0.64
C GLU A 81 -17.64 14.70 -0.22
N SER A 82 -18.30 13.59 -0.51
CA SER A 82 -17.79 12.23 -0.29
C SER A 82 -18.57 11.24 -1.17
N LYS A 83 -18.02 10.05 -1.39
CA LYS A 83 -18.69 8.98 -2.17
C LYS A 83 -20.03 8.61 -1.51
N ASN A 84 -21.06 8.35 -2.33
CA ASN A 84 -22.41 8.08 -1.82
C ASN A 84 -22.48 6.80 -0.99
N GLU A 85 -21.71 5.79 -1.35
CA GLU A 85 -21.59 4.51 -0.63
C GLU A 85 -21.10 4.74 0.81
N TYR A 86 -20.14 5.64 0.99
CA TYR A 86 -19.66 6.03 2.31
C TYR A 86 -20.73 6.75 3.13
N LYS A 87 -21.52 7.66 2.50
CA LYS A 87 -22.64 8.34 3.18
C LYS A 87 -23.67 7.32 3.65
N LEU A 88 -24.07 6.39 2.78
CA LEU A 88 -25.05 5.36 3.11
C LEU A 88 -24.58 4.44 4.25
N ALA A 89 -23.29 4.04 4.23
CA ALA A 89 -22.72 3.22 5.29
C ALA A 89 -22.77 3.88 6.67
N TRP A 90 -22.67 5.22 6.74
CA TRP A 90 -22.79 5.96 7.98
C TRP A 90 -24.21 6.28 8.40
N LEU A 91 -25.13 6.40 7.44
CA LEU A 91 -26.55 6.67 7.76
C LEU A 91 -27.16 5.55 8.58
N LEU A 92 -26.84 4.27 8.29
CA LEU A 92 -27.39 3.12 8.99
C LEU A 92 -27.11 3.17 10.51
N PRO A 93 -25.86 3.24 11.00
CA PRO A 93 -25.60 3.32 12.44
C PRO A 93 -26.15 4.59 13.09
N ILE A 94 -26.23 5.72 12.35
CA ILE A 94 -26.78 6.98 12.87
C ILE A 94 -28.30 6.89 13.05
N PHE A 95 -29.03 6.21 12.16
CA PHE A 95 -30.47 6.02 12.33
C PHE A 95 -30.83 4.99 13.40
N ILE A 96 -30.03 3.92 13.55
CA ILE A 96 -30.28 2.90 14.58
C ILE A 96 -29.89 3.42 15.97
N PHE A 97 -28.77 4.13 16.07
CA PHE A 97 -28.21 4.65 17.32
C PHE A 97 -27.82 6.13 17.15
N PRO A 98 -28.77 7.07 17.18
CA PRO A 98 -28.54 8.46 16.78
C PRO A 98 -27.32 9.11 17.41
N LEU A 99 -27.32 9.29 18.72
CA LEU A 99 -26.24 9.99 19.40
C LEU A 99 -24.92 9.25 19.35
N SER A 100 -24.93 7.94 19.60
CA SER A 100 -23.70 7.13 19.54
C SER A 100 -23.17 6.98 18.12
N GLY A 101 -24.04 6.88 17.11
CA GLY A 101 -23.65 6.86 15.71
C GLY A 101 -23.00 8.18 15.26
N ILE A 102 -23.55 9.32 15.69
CA ILE A 102 -22.95 10.64 15.45
C ILE A 102 -21.62 10.77 16.17
N CYS A 103 -21.54 10.41 17.45
CA CYS A 103 -20.28 10.41 18.21
C CYS A 103 -19.23 9.50 17.55
N PHE A 104 -19.63 8.31 17.12
CA PHE A 104 -18.73 7.39 16.45
C PHE A 104 -18.24 7.92 15.12
N TYR A 105 -19.13 8.54 14.32
CA TYR A 105 -18.74 9.23 13.10
C TYR A 105 -17.70 10.33 13.38
N ILE A 106 -17.96 11.18 14.39
CA ILE A 106 -17.05 12.26 14.75
C ILE A 106 -15.69 11.69 15.17
N LEU A 107 -15.66 10.66 16.03
CA LEU A 107 -14.44 10.00 16.48
C LEU A 107 -13.64 9.39 15.32
N VAL A 108 -14.32 8.74 14.38
CA VAL A 108 -13.67 8.13 13.22
C VAL A 108 -13.22 9.18 12.22
N HIS A 109 -14.00 10.23 12.03
CA HIS A 109 -13.77 11.19 10.95
C HIS A 109 -12.83 12.33 11.32
N TYR A 110 -12.96 12.91 12.53
CA TYR A 110 -12.14 14.04 12.98
C TYR A 110 -10.86 13.56 13.69
N GLN A 111 -9.87 13.16 12.89
CA GLN A 111 -8.59 12.72 13.43
C GLN A 111 -7.48 13.71 13.08
N THR A 112 -7.01 14.42 14.09
CA THR A 112 -5.92 15.40 13.97
C THR A 112 -4.63 14.77 13.45
N LEU A 113 -4.35 13.51 13.80
CA LEU A 113 -3.19 12.76 13.31
C LEU A 113 -3.26 12.53 11.80
N THR A 114 -4.44 12.16 11.26
CA THR A 114 -4.63 11.97 9.82
C THR A 114 -4.41 13.27 9.06
N SER A 115 -4.97 14.39 9.55
CA SER A 115 -4.79 15.71 8.92
C SER A 115 -3.34 16.20 8.97
N LYS A 116 -2.60 15.90 10.05
CA LYS A 116 -1.16 16.22 10.15
C LYS A 116 -0.35 15.41 9.14
N MET A 117 -0.59 14.10 9.07
CA MET A 117 0.08 13.20 8.13
C MET A 117 -0.22 13.60 6.69
N GLN A 118 -1.48 13.90 6.37
CA GLN A 118 -1.90 14.37 5.06
C GLN A 118 -1.12 15.63 4.62
N LYS A 119 -0.99 16.61 5.51
CA LYS A 119 -0.21 17.83 5.22
C LYS A 119 1.28 17.53 5.04
N GLN A 120 1.83 16.59 5.81
CA GLN A 120 3.23 16.20 5.68
C GLN A 120 3.48 15.52 4.34
N ILE A 121 2.66 14.54 3.96
CA ILE A 121 2.76 13.81 2.67
C ILE A 121 2.60 14.77 1.50
N SER A 122 1.54 15.59 1.47
CA SER A 122 1.34 16.57 0.39
C SER A 122 2.50 17.59 0.23
N ARG A 123 3.17 17.95 1.33
CA ARG A 123 4.38 18.80 1.25
C ARG A 123 5.58 18.04 0.73
N ALA A 124 5.73 16.79 1.12
CA ALA A 124 6.84 15.93 0.71
C ALA A 124 6.70 15.57 -0.77
N ASP A 125 5.52 15.19 -1.26
CA ASP A 125 5.20 14.98 -2.67
C ASP A 125 5.67 16.18 -3.52
N LYS A 126 5.23 17.39 -3.14
CA LYS A 126 5.61 18.63 -3.86
C LYS A 126 7.11 18.91 -3.81
N LYS A 127 7.76 18.61 -2.68
CA LYS A 127 9.21 18.80 -2.50
C LYS A 127 9.98 17.84 -3.42
N VAL A 128 9.62 16.55 -3.41
CA VAL A 128 10.26 15.51 -4.24
C VAL A 128 10.05 15.82 -5.73
N ALA A 129 8.81 16.08 -6.13
CA ALA A 129 8.49 16.39 -7.52
C ALA A 129 9.26 17.62 -8.04
N ARG A 130 9.32 18.72 -7.26
CA ARG A 130 10.11 19.89 -7.62
C ARG A 130 11.60 19.59 -7.75
N LYS A 131 12.13 18.74 -6.86
CA LYS A 131 13.54 18.34 -6.94
C LYS A 131 13.82 17.50 -8.19
N ILE A 132 12.92 16.58 -8.54
CA ILE A 132 13.04 15.80 -9.78
C ILE A 132 13.00 16.74 -11.00
N ILE A 133 12.08 17.71 -11.04
CA ILE A 133 11.95 18.67 -12.14
C ILE A 133 13.22 19.55 -12.26
N ASN A 134 13.75 20.01 -11.14
CA ASN A 134 14.95 20.88 -11.10
C ASN A 134 16.28 20.12 -11.27
N SER A 135 16.24 18.78 -11.27
CA SER A 135 17.42 17.96 -11.47
C SER A 135 17.75 17.78 -12.96
N THR A 136 18.49 16.76 -13.30
CA THR A 136 18.81 16.41 -14.69
C THR A 136 17.61 15.89 -15.52
N TYR A 137 16.38 16.01 -15.00
CA TYR A 137 15.18 15.67 -15.75
C TYR A 137 14.98 16.64 -16.92
N LYS A 138 14.87 16.06 -18.11
CA LYS A 138 14.45 16.80 -19.30
C LYS A 138 13.17 16.17 -19.79
N GLU A 139 12.11 16.97 -19.87
CA GLU A 139 10.87 16.53 -20.48
C GLU A 139 11.10 16.33 -21.98
N GLU A 140 10.89 15.12 -22.46
CA GLU A 140 10.94 14.82 -23.88
C GLU A 140 9.53 15.02 -24.48
N LYS A 141 9.50 15.43 -25.75
CA LYS A 141 8.24 15.64 -26.46
C LYS A 141 7.47 14.31 -26.50
N ASN A 142 6.22 14.33 -26.05
CA ASN A 142 5.36 13.15 -26.12
C ASN A 142 5.09 12.76 -27.59
N PRO A 143 5.56 11.61 -28.05
CA PRO A 143 5.31 11.17 -29.43
C PRO A 143 3.94 10.49 -29.61
N TYR A 144 3.13 10.37 -28.53
CA TYR A 144 1.85 9.68 -28.51
C TYR A 144 0.71 10.67 -28.15
N PRO A 145 0.13 11.37 -29.15
CA PRO A 145 -0.93 12.35 -28.92
C PRO A 145 -2.13 11.77 -28.17
N GLU A 146 -2.43 10.48 -28.40
CA GLU A 146 -3.57 9.78 -27.83
C GLU A 146 -3.54 9.61 -26.32
N ILE A 147 -2.38 9.74 -25.68
CA ILE A 147 -2.21 9.69 -24.22
C ILE A 147 -1.88 11.04 -23.62
N HIS A 148 -1.99 12.14 -24.40
CA HIS A 148 -1.66 13.48 -23.92
C HIS A 148 -2.49 13.89 -22.69
N ASP A 149 -3.78 13.56 -22.71
CA ASP A 149 -4.72 13.95 -21.64
C ASP A 149 -4.37 13.29 -20.32
N ILE A 150 -4.04 11.97 -20.33
CA ILE A 150 -3.66 11.27 -19.10
C ILE A 150 -2.30 11.72 -18.58
N ILE A 151 -1.35 12.06 -19.46
CA ILE A 151 -0.07 12.65 -19.06
C ILE A 151 -0.31 14.00 -18.39
N SER A 152 -1.14 14.85 -19.00
CA SER A 152 -1.49 16.17 -18.47
C SER A 152 -2.18 16.06 -17.10
N TYR A 153 -3.10 15.11 -16.96
CA TYR A 153 -3.77 14.82 -15.70
C TYR A 153 -2.75 14.42 -14.61
N LEU A 154 -1.89 13.44 -14.86
CA LEU A 154 -0.91 12.95 -13.90
C LEU A 154 0.11 14.04 -13.51
N LYS A 155 0.51 14.88 -14.44
CA LYS A 155 1.40 16.03 -14.16
C LYS A 155 0.72 17.09 -13.32
N SER A 156 -0.52 17.46 -13.63
CA SER A 156 -1.25 18.53 -12.93
C SER A 156 -1.71 18.10 -11.53
N SER A 157 -2.13 16.84 -11.38
CA SER A 157 -2.70 16.34 -10.13
C SER A 157 -1.64 16.10 -9.06
N ALA A 158 -0.53 15.46 -9.38
CA ALA A 158 0.48 15.07 -8.39
C ALA A 158 1.94 15.19 -8.88
N LEU A 159 2.18 15.90 -10.00
CA LEU A 159 3.50 16.11 -10.57
C LEU A 159 4.21 14.79 -10.94
N PHE A 160 3.46 13.76 -11.33
CA PHE A 160 4.01 12.52 -11.88
C PHE A 160 4.51 12.77 -13.30
N LEU A 161 5.76 12.41 -13.56
CA LEU A 161 6.47 12.78 -14.76
C LEU A 161 6.58 11.61 -15.76
N PRO A 162 6.42 11.88 -17.07
CA PRO A 162 6.67 10.90 -18.12
C PRO A 162 8.16 10.74 -18.39
N TYR A 163 8.59 9.49 -18.61
CA TYR A 163 9.98 9.17 -18.95
C TYR A 163 10.04 8.32 -20.22
N ALA A 164 10.72 8.80 -21.21
CA ALA A 164 11.21 8.01 -22.34
C ALA A 164 12.49 7.25 -21.96
N HIS A 165 12.99 6.43 -22.87
CA HIS A 165 14.26 5.70 -22.73
C HIS A 165 14.35 4.83 -21.48
N THR A 166 13.20 4.29 -21.06
CA THR A 166 13.07 3.43 -19.90
C THR A 166 12.68 2.03 -20.33
N ASP A 167 13.50 1.06 -20.01
CA ASP A 167 13.25 -0.35 -20.31
C ASP A 167 12.34 -1.00 -19.28
N ILE A 168 11.42 -1.84 -19.76
CA ILE A 168 10.43 -2.55 -18.94
C ILE A 168 10.56 -4.04 -19.17
N ALA A 169 10.79 -4.80 -18.09
CA ALA A 169 10.71 -6.25 -18.09
C ALA A 169 9.42 -6.70 -17.38
N TYR A 170 8.58 -7.46 -18.07
CA TYR A 170 7.38 -8.05 -17.50
C TYR A 170 7.66 -9.46 -16.99
N TYR A 171 7.32 -9.74 -15.76
CA TYR A 171 7.41 -11.05 -15.13
C TYR A 171 5.99 -11.59 -14.88
N PRO A 172 5.63 -12.70 -15.53
CA PRO A 172 4.26 -13.23 -15.46
C PRO A 172 3.92 -13.89 -14.13
N SER A 173 4.88 -14.06 -13.23
CA SER A 173 4.66 -14.62 -11.90
C SER A 173 5.74 -14.20 -10.92
N GLY A 174 5.49 -14.43 -9.62
CA GLY A 174 6.50 -14.19 -8.58
C GLY A 174 7.72 -15.08 -8.71
N GLU A 175 7.56 -16.34 -9.14
CA GLU A 175 8.67 -17.27 -9.40
C GLU A 175 9.59 -16.76 -10.52
N ALA A 176 9.02 -16.10 -11.53
CA ALA A 176 9.79 -15.51 -12.61
C ALA A 176 10.53 -14.23 -12.15
N ALA A 177 9.90 -13.43 -11.29
CA ALA A 177 10.45 -12.16 -10.82
C ALA A 177 11.53 -12.35 -9.73
N PHE A 178 11.34 -13.26 -8.81
CA PHE A 178 12.18 -13.42 -7.63
C PHE A 178 13.67 -13.65 -7.93
N PRO A 179 14.07 -14.53 -8.85
CA PRO A 179 15.49 -14.69 -9.22
C PRO A 179 16.11 -13.41 -9.78
N GLU A 180 15.34 -12.62 -10.54
CA GLU A 180 15.81 -11.35 -11.12
C GLU A 180 15.97 -10.26 -10.07
N MET A 181 15.05 -10.19 -9.09
CA MET A 181 15.18 -9.31 -7.94
C MET A 181 16.46 -9.64 -7.15
N ILE A 182 16.72 -10.92 -6.86
CA ILE A 182 17.95 -11.37 -6.19
C ILE A 182 19.20 -11.04 -7.02
N ARG A 183 19.13 -11.23 -8.34
CA ARG A 183 20.26 -10.89 -9.23
C ARG A 183 20.57 -9.39 -9.17
N ALA A 184 19.53 -8.54 -9.26
CA ALA A 184 19.69 -7.09 -9.15
C ALA A 184 20.28 -6.67 -7.80
N MET A 185 19.75 -7.20 -6.68
CA MET A 185 20.26 -6.91 -5.33
C MET A 185 21.72 -7.33 -5.16
N LYS A 186 22.12 -8.51 -5.65
CA LYS A 186 23.51 -8.96 -5.62
C LYS A 186 24.44 -8.04 -6.42
N GLY A 187 23.93 -7.40 -7.46
CA GLY A 187 24.65 -6.41 -8.28
C GLY A 187 24.80 -5.04 -7.64
N ALA A 188 24.10 -4.74 -6.56
CA ALA A 188 24.08 -3.43 -5.93
C ALA A 188 25.45 -2.95 -5.48
N LYS A 189 25.70 -1.63 -5.65
CA LYS A 189 26.98 -0.98 -5.28
C LYS A 189 26.81 0.23 -4.36
N LYS A 190 25.60 0.82 -4.31
CA LYS A 190 25.33 2.05 -3.56
C LYS A 190 24.27 1.84 -2.51
N PHE A 191 23.05 1.47 -2.93
CA PHE A 191 21.93 1.31 -2.02
C PHE A 191 20.88 0.32 -2.53
N ILE A 192 20.14 -0.28 -1.59
CA ILE A 192 18.93 -1.06 -1.84
C ILE A 192 17.84 -0.53 -0.93
N PHE A 193 16.71 -0.10 -1.52
CA PHE A 193 15.54 0.35 -0.80
C PHE A 193 14.37 -0.61 -1.04
N ILE A 194 13.72 -1.03 0.02
CA ILE A 194 12.63 -2.01 0.02
C ILE A 194 11.44 -1.42 0.76
N GLU A 195 10.29 -1.36 0.10
CA GLU A 195 9.02 -0.91 0.62
C GLU A 195 7.94 -1.93 0.28
N TYR A 196 7.39 -2.59 1.29
CA TYR A 196 6.39 -3.64 1.09
C TYR A 196 5.30 -3.58 2.16
N PHE A 197 4.06 -3.89 1.74
CA PHE A 197 2.95 -3.99 2.68
C PHE A 197 3.17 -5.14 3.66
N ALA A 198 3.55 -6.33 3.18
CA ALA A 198 3.73 -7.51 4.01
C ALA A 198 5.06 -8.21 3.72
N ILE A 199 5.71 -8.59 4.81
CA ILE A 199 6.94 -9.37 4.83
C ILE A 199 6.71 -10.54 5.77
N PHE A 200 6.90 -11.77 5.29
CA PHE A 200 6.77 -12.98 6.12
C PHE A 200 7.99 -13.87 5.99
N PRO A 201 8.42 -14.51 7.09
CA PRO A 201 9.51 -15.47 7.07
C PRO A 201 9.24 -16.63 6.14
N GLY A 202 10.26 -17.08 5.48
CA GLY A 202 10.24 -18.21 4.57
C GLY A 202 11.43 -18.18 3.63
N LEU A 203 11.39 -18.99 2.58
CA LEU A 203 12.46 -19.09 1.59
C LEU A 203 12.70 -17.75 0.88
N MET A 204 11.61 -17.09 0.42
CA MET A 204 11.71 -15.83 -0.32
C MET A 204 12.37 -14.76 0.53
N TRP A 205 11.77 -14.46 1.70
CA TRP A 205 12.31 -13.41 2.55
C TRP A 205 13.67 -13.75 3.15
N GLY A 206 13.91 -15.00 3.56
CA GLY A 206 15.20 -15.44 4.06
C GLY A 206 16.32 -15.22 3.04
N THR A 207 16.09 -15.57 1.77
CA THR A 207 17.05 -15.35 0.68
C THR A 207 17.31 -13.86 0.42
N ILE A 208 16.27 -13.04 0.48
CA ILE A 208 16.40 -11.58 0.36
C ILE A 208 17.22 -11.05 1.53
N LEU A 209 16.86 -11.39 2.76
CA LEU A 209 17.53 -10.90 3.98
C LEU A 209 19.00 -11.28 4.01
N ASP A 210 19.35 -12.52 3.67
CA ASP A 210 20.76 -12.96 3.56
C ASP A 210 21.51 -12.12 2.51
N THR A 211 20.89 -11.85 1.36
CA THR A 211 21.46 -11.00 0.32
C THR A 211 21.67 -9.56 0.82
N LEU A 212 20.70 -9.00 1.56
CA LEU A 212 20.80 -7.65 2.12
C LEU A 212 21.90 -7.55 3.18
N ILE A 213 22.05 -8.57 4.05
CA ILE A 213 23.13 -8.63 5.06
C ILE A 213 24.49 -8.70 4.37
N GLN A 214 24.62 -9.54 3.34
CA GLN A 214 25.86 -9.61 2.55
C GLN A 214 26.18 -8.24 1.94
N LYS A 215 25.23 -7.59 1.29
CA LYS A 215 25.41 -6.29 0.63
C LYS A 215 25.73 -5.18 1.64
N ARG A 216 25.09 -5.18 2.81
CA ARG A 216 25.43 -4.29 3.91
C ARG A 216 26.90 -4.46 4.36
N ASN A 217 27.39 -5.71 4.44
CA ASN A 217 28.79 -6.00 4.77
C ASN A 217 29.76 -5.51 3.68
N GLU A 218 29.29 -5.39 2.43
CA GLU A 218 30.03 -4.80 1.32
C GLU A 218 29.95 -3.26 1.29
N GLY A 219 29.29 -2.63 2.27
CA GLY A 219 29.15 -1.17 2.38
C GLY A 219 27.96 -0.59 1.62
N VAL A 220 27.06 -1.42 1.11
CA VAL A 220 25.82 -0.96 0.46
C VAL A 220 24.81 -0.49 1.50
N GLU A 221 24.22 0.67 1.30
CA GLU A 221 23.16 1.19 2.16
C GLU A 221 21.85 0.41 1.98
N ILE A 222 21.28 -0.08 3.08
CA ILE A 222 20.04 -0.87 3.06
C ILE A 222 18.97 -0.18 3.87
N ARG A 223 17.82 0.12 3.22
CA ARG A 223 16.61 0.64 3.89
C ARG A 223 15.43 -0.28 3.63
N ILE A 224 14.73 -0.64 4.70
CA ILE A 224 13.56 -1.51 4.65
C ILE A 224 12.40 -0.77 5.32
N MET A 225 11.32 -0.57 4.59
CA MET A 225 10.07 -0.02 5.11
C MET A 225 8.93 -1.01 4.90
N TYR A 226 8.10 -1.19 5.91
CA TYR A 226 6.96 -2.09 5.81
C TYR A 226 5.77 -1.58 6.62
N ASP A 227 4.57 -2.00 6.20
CA ASP A 227 3.34 -1.60 6.88
C ASP A 227 3.16 -2.34 8.20
N GLY A 228 2.74 -1.62 9.24
CA GLY A 228 2.55 -2.19 10.57
C GLY A 228 1.39 -3.19 10.65
N PHE A 229 0.36 -3.06 9.83
CA PHE A 229 -0.77 -3.99 9.79
C PHE A 229 -0.45 -5.21 8.92
N GLY A 230 0.11 -4.99 7.74
CA GLY A 230 0.53 -6.07 6.84
C GLY A 230 1.53 -7.03 7.49
N CYS A 231 2.35 -6.53 8.40
CA CYS A 231 3.32 -7.32 9.17
C CYS A 231 2.86 -7.56 10.64
N ALA A 232 1.59 -7.37 10.98
CA ALA A 232 1.09 -7.52 12.36
C ALA A 232 1.46 -8.86 13.03
N PRO A 233 1.41 -10.02 12.34
CA PRO A 233 1.82 -11.30 12.92
C PRO A 233 3.28 -11.36 13.37
N LEU A 234 4.14 -10.51 12.82
CA LEU A 234 5.58 -10.45 13.17
C LEU A 234 5.87 -9.59 14.40
N SER A 235 4.87 -9.03 15.07
CA SER A 235 5.11 -7.98 16.07
C SER A 235 6.02 -6.86 15.50
N PRO A 236 5.50 -5.97 14.65
CA PRO A 236 6.31 -5.09 13.78
C PRO A 236 7.45 -4.34 14.49
N ARG A 237 7.21 -3.84 15.72
CA ARG A 237 8.24 -3.12 16.49
C ARG A 237 9.41 -4.01 16.92
N SER A 238 9.13 -5.26 17.28
CA SER A 238 10.15 -6.21 17.67
C SER A 238 10.93 -6.66 16.42
N TYR A 239 10.25 -6.83 15.31
CA TYR A 239 10.88 -7.16 14.04
C TYR A 239 11.76 -6.02 13.52
N GLN A 240 11.34 -4.77 13.67
CA GLN A 240 12.17 -3.60 13.38
C GLN A 240 13.47 -3.61 14.19
N LYS A 241 13.38 -3.90 15.50
CA LYS A 241 14.57 -4.02 16.36
C LYS A 241 15.50 -5.12 15.90
N TYR A 242 14.94 -6.26 15.50
CA TYR A 242 15.72 -7.37 14.95
C TYR A 242 16.46 -6.96 13.67
N LEU A 243 15.79 -6.37 12.69
CA LEU A 243 16.44 -5.89 11.46
C LEU A 243 17.56 -4.87 11.76
N ARG A 244 17.32 -3.95 12.70
CA ARG A 244 18.31 -2.98 13.13
C ARG A 244 19.51 -3.62 13.85
N SER A 245 19.29 -4.68 14.62
CA SER A 245 20.39 -5.44 15.24
C SER A 245 21.29 -6.15 14.22
N LEU A 246 20.74 -6.43 13.03
CA LEU A 246 21.51 -6.91 11.88
C LEU A 246 22.24 -5.78 11.13
N GLY A 247 22.19 -4.54 11.62
CA GLY A 247 22.80 -3.36 10.99
C GLY A 247 22.06 -2.82 9.77
N LEU A 248 20.80 -3.19 9.57
CA LEU A 248 19.94 -2.69 8.50
C LEU A 248 19.11 -1.51 9.00
N GLN A 249 18.86 -0.51 8.14
CA GLN A 249 17.92 0.55 8.47
C GLN A 249 16.50 0.05 8.24
N ALA A 250 15.65 0.12 9.26
CA ALA A 250 14.27 -0.37 9.16
C ALA A 250 13.29 0.65 9.74
N ALA A 251 12.16 0.85 9.04
CA ALA A 251 11.07 1.73 9.43
C ALA A 251 9.72 1.02 9.31
N ILE A 252 8.74 1.44 10.13
CA ILE A 252 7.38 0.89 10.12
C ILE A 252 6.44 2.02 9.73
N PHE A 253 5.75 1.84 8.60
CA PHE A 253 4.66 2.72 8.25
C PHE A 253 3.44 2.39 9.12
N THR A 254 2.89 3.40 9.76
CA THR A 254 1.67 3.31 10.57
C THR A 254 1.66 2.08 11.50
N PRO A 255 2.46 2.08 12.57
CA PRO A 255 2.46 0.98 13.53
C PRO A 255 1.05 0.81 14.11
N VAL A 256 0.60 -0.44 14.26
CA VAL A 256 -0.71 -0.74 14.86
C VAL A 256 -0.70 -0.28 16.31
N ILE A 257 -1.61 0.65 16.62
CA ILE A 257 -1.88 1.13 17.96
C ILE A 257 -3.25 0.59 18.37
N PRO A 258 -3.45 0.08 19.60
CA PRO A 258 -4.75 -0.45 20.03
C PRO A 258 -5.73 0.70 20.38
N ILE A 259 -5.96 1.61 19.43
CA ILE A 259 -6.92 2.71 19.52
C ILE A 259 -7.82 2.60 18.30
N PHE A 260 -9.13 2.69 18.51
CA PHE A 260 -10.10 2.68 17.43
C PHE A 260 -10.00 4.01 16.65
N THR A 261 -9.26 3.99 15.54
CA THR A 261 -9.05 5.20 14.72
C THR A 261 -9.12 4.85 13.24
N ALA A 262 -9.71 5.71 12.40
CA ALA A 262 -9.67 5.58 10.94
C ALA A 262 -8.23 5.61 10.39
N TYR A 263 -7.26 6.10 11.17
CA TYR A 263 -5.83 5.99 10.90
C TYR A 263 -5.38 4.53 10.68
N LEU A 264 -6.08 3.55 11.27
CA LEU A 264 -5.82 2.13 11.04
C LEU A 264 -6.14 1.69 9.60
N ASN A 265 -6.98 2.41 8.87
CA ASN A 265 -7.33 2.10 7.48
C ASN A 265 -6.33 2.70 6.48
N ASN A 266 -5.55 3.69 6.90
CA ASN A 266 -4.56 4.33 6.05
C ASN A 266 -3.29 3.47 6.05
N ARG A 267 -3.12 2.64 5.01
CA ARG A 267 -2.04 1.67 4.87
C ARG A 267 -1.15 2.00 3.68
N ASP A 268 0.11 1.62 3.79
CA ASP A 268 1.01 1.61 2.67
C ASP A 268 0.94 0.24 1.98
N HIS A 269 0.26 0.21 0.83
CA HIS A 269 0.09 -1.04 0.07
C HIS A 269 1.05 -1.12 -1.12
N ARG A 270 2.02 -0.21 -1.21
CA ARG A 270 3.03 -0.22 -2.27
C ARG A 270 3.99 -1.40 -2.10
N LYS A 271 4.51 -1.90 -3.21
CA LYS A 271 5.53 -2.93 -3.27
C LYS A 271 6.62 -2.43 -4.20
N ILE A 272 7.70 -1.94 -3.62
CA ILE A 272 8.78 -1.31 -4.36
C ILE A 272 10.11 -1.88 -3.88
N CYS A 273 10.96 -2.32 -4.81
CA CYS A 273 12.35 -2.66 -4.55
C CYS A 273 13.23 -1.85 -5.50
N ILE A 274 14.13 -1.04 -4.98
CA ILE A 274 15.00 -0.16 -5.76
C ILE A 274 16.45 -0.57 -5.53
N VAL A 275 17.21 -0.70 -6.60
CA VAL A 275 18.63 -1.03 -6.57
C VAL A 275 19.43 0.05 -7.26
N ASP A 276 20.31 0.71 -6.51
CA ASP A 276 21.23 1.77 -6.97
C ASP A 276 20.56 2.94 -7.70
N GLY A 277 19.23 3.12 -7.58
CA GLY A 277 18.45 4.06 -8.39
C GLY A 277 18.47 3.76 -9.90
N LYS A 278 18.90 2.57 -10.31
CA LYS A 278 19.05 2.15 -11.71
C LYS A 278 17.98 1.17 -12.15
N THR A 279 17.54 0.31 -11.22
CA THR A 279 16.51 -0.70 -11.45
C THR A 279 15.51 -0.63 -10.30
N ALA A 280 14.23 -0.72 -10.63
CA ALA A 280 13.15 -0.85 -9.66
C ALA A 280 12.24 -2.03 -10.02
N PHE A 281 11.68 -2.70 -9.02
CA PHE A 281 10.66 -3.73 -9.19
C PHE A 281 9.40 -3.29 -8.47
N THR A 282 8.26 -3.46 -9.13
CA THR A 282 6.94 -3.21 -8.54
C THR A 282 5.92 -4.21 -9.10
N GLY A 283 4.87 -4.49 -8.34
CA GLY A 283 3.83 -5.43 -8.74
C GLY A 283 2.90 -5.79 -7.59
N GLY A 284 2.21 -6.91 -7.71
CA GLY A 284 1.26 -7.38 -6.70
C GLY A 284 1.89 -8.21 -5.59
N ILE A 285 3.07 -8.83 -5.82
CA ILE A 285 3.69 -9.73 -4.85
C ILE A 285 4.13 -9.01 -3.58
N ASN A 286 3.86 -9.63 -2.41
CA ASN A 286 4.55 -9.32 -1.16
C ASN A 286 5.76 -10.22 -0.97
N LEU A 287 6.55 -9.99 0.09
CA LEU A 287 7.74 -10.80 0.36
C LEU A 287 7.39 -12.01 1.24
N SER A 288 6.82 -13.03 0.61
CA SER A 288 6.34 -14.25 1.27
C SER A 288 6.29 -15.41 0.29
N ASP A 289 6.49 -16.63 0.78
CA ASP A 289 6.59 -17.87 0.02
C ASP A 289 5.36 -18.19 -0.82
N GLN A 290 4.18 -17.73 -0.41
CA GLN A 290 2.96 -17.92 -1.21
C GLN A 290 3.04 -17.20 -2.57
N TYR A 291 3.72 -16.05 -2.67
CA TYR A 291 3.82 -15.28 -3.92
C TYR A 291 4.83 -15.87 -4.92
N ILE A 292 5.68 -16.77 -4.46
CA ILE A 292 6.60 -17.56 -5.30
C ILE A 292 6.19 -19.04 -5.37
N ASN A 293 4.97 -19.34 -4.94
CA ASN A 293 4.37 -20.68 -4.96
C ASN A 293 5.22 -21.78 -4.28
N GLU A 294 6.00 -21.43 -3.24
CA GLU A 294 6.65 -22.40 -2.35
C GLU A 294 5.66 -22.92 -1.27
N THR A 295 4.53 -22.24 -1.09
CA THR A 295 3.41 -22.67 -0.25
C THR A 295 2.10 -22.54 -1.04
N HIS A 296 1.19 -23.48 -0.85
CA HIS A 296 -0.05 -23.58 -1.63
C HIS A 296 -1.32 -23.52 -0.76
N LYS A 297 -1.31 -22.74 0.29
CA LYS A 297 -2.47 -22.63 1.21
C LYS A 297 -3.78 -22.31 0.50
N TYR A 298 -3.71 -21.48 -0.55
CA TYR A 298 -4.87 -21.05 -1.35
C TYR A 298 -4.81 -21.54 -2.81
N GLY A 299 -3.98 -22.57 -3.08
CA GLY A 299 -3.70 -23.03 -4.45
C GLY A 299 -2.54 -22.27 -5.09
N TYR A 300 -2.48 -22.31 -6.43
CA TYR A 300 -1.46 -21.57 -7.18
C TYR A 300 -1.75 -20.07 -7.12
N TRP A 301 -0.76 -19.29 -6.65
CA TRP A 301 -0.87 -17.84 -6.53
C TRP A 301 -0.37 -17.17 -7.81
N LYS A 302 -1.30 -16.68 -8.64
CA LYS A 302 -1.00 -15.95 -9.85
C LYS A 302 -0.87 -14.47 -9.54
N ASP A 303 0.32 -13.92 -9.73
CA ASP A 303 0.61 -12.49 -9.60
C ASP A 303 1.59 -12.04 -10.67
N THR A 304 1.88 -10.75 -10.76
CA THR A 304 2.78 -10.20 -11.76
C THR A 304 3.71 -9.16 -11.15
N VAL A 305 4.88 -8.99 -11.78
CA VAL A 305 5.87 -7.97 -11.42
C VAL A 305 6.38 -7.29 -12.66
N ILE A 306 6.69 -6.01 -12.55
CA ILE A 306 7.38 -5.23 -13.57
C ILE A 306 8.76 -4.84 -13.02
N GLY A 307 9.80 -5.13 -13.79
CA GLY A 307 11.14 -4.57 -13.62
C GLY A 307 11.29 -3.32 -14.50
N VAL A 308 11.74 -2.23 -13.92
CA VAL A 308 11.93 -0.94 -14.59
C VAL A 308 13.40 -0.58 -14.53
N SER A 309 14.01 -0.25 -15.67
CA SER A 309 15.41 0.17 -15.74
C SER A 309 15.56 1.45 -16.54
N GLY A 310 16.26 2.43 -16.00
CA GLY A 310 16.49 3.72 -16.67
C GLY A 310 15.86 4.91 -15.94
N PRO A 311 15.58 6.02 -16.66
CA PRO A 311 15.20 7.30 -16.06
C PRO A 311 13.97 7.27 -15.14
N ALA A 312 12.98 6.43 -15.41
CA ALA A 312 11.76 6.34 -14.59
C ALA A 312 12.01 5.82 -13.15
N VAL A 313 13.13 5.13 -12.90
CA VAL A 313 13.51 4.67 -11.55
C VAL A 313 13.66 5.83 -10.58
N ARG A 314 13.92 7.03 -11.08
CA ARG A 314 13.98 8.26 -10.28
C ARG A 314 12.68 8.52 -9.51
N SER A 315 11.53 8.33 -10.16
CA SER A 315 10.23 8.51 -9.49
C SER A 315 10.01 7.47 -8.40
N PHE A 316 10.34 6.20 -8.62
CA PHE A 316 10.28 5.17 -7.57
C PHE A 316 11.17 5.52 -6.38
N THR A 317 12.39 6.01 -6.66
CA THR A 317 13.33 6.44 -5.61
C THR A 317 12.76 7.63 -4.83
N GLY A 318 12.16 8.59 -5.52
CA GLY A 318 11.50 9.74 -4.91
C GLY A 318 10.33 9.32 -4.00
N MET A 319 9.44 8.44 -4.49
CA MET A 319 8.30 7.91 -3.73
C MET A 319 8.73 7.20 -2.45
N PHE A 320 9.79 6.40 -2.51
CA PHE A 320 10.34 5.74 -1.33
C PHE A 320 10.89 6.75 -0.32
N LEU A 321 11.76 7.66 -0.77
CA LEU A 321 12.43 8.63 0.11
C LEU A 321 11.46 9.58 0.78
N GLU A 322 10.41 9.99 0.07
CA GLU A 322 9.34 10.82 0.62
C GLU A 322 8.70 10.18 1.84
N LEU A 323 8.26 8.93 1.70
CA LEU A 323 7.60 8.23 2.79
C LEU A 323 8.59 7.84 3.90
N TRP A 324 9.83 7.51 3.53
CA TRP A 324 10.92 7.26 4.47
C TRP A 324 11.19 8.46 5.36
N ASP A 325 11.35 9.65 4.79
CA ASP A 325 11.59 10.91 5.53
C ASP A 325 10.45 11.20 6.52
N ILE A 326 9.20 10.98 6.11
CA ILE A 326 8.03 11.18 6.98
C ILE A 326 8.02 10.21 8.15
N VAL A 327 8.28 8.92 7.89
CA VAL A 327 8.20 7.86 8.90
C VAL A 327 9.37 7.89 9.87
N THR A 328 10.55 8.28 9.41
CA THR A 328 11.76 8.33 10.23
C THR A 328 12.06 9.73 10.77
N GLU A 329 11.29 10.75 10.33
CA GLU A 329 11.50 12.17 10.66
C GLU A 329 12.90 12.66 10.27
N THR A 330 13.52 12.03 9.27
CA THR A 330 14.81 12.44 8.72
C THR A 330 14.63 13.64 7.79
N LYS A 331 15.68 14.45 7.63
CA LYS A 331 15.71 15.59 6.71
C LYS A 331 16.91 15.46 5.78
N GLU A 332 16.93 14.36 5.05
CA GLU A 332 18.05 14.08 4.18
C GLU A 332 18.03 14.92 2.90
N ASP A 333 19.21 15.09 2.31
CA ASP A 333 19.31 15.62 0.96
C ASP A 333 19.05 14.51 -0.05
N ILE A 334 17.79 14.42 -0.51
CA ILE A 334 17.34 13.41 -1.48
C ILE A 334 18.07 13.54 -2.83
N ASN A 335 18.75 14.66 -3.13
CA ASN A 335 19.51 14.83 -4.38
C ASN A 335 20.60 13.76 -4.51
N THR A 336 21.21 13.33 -3.39
CA THR A 336 22.20 12.25 -3.38
C THR A 336 21.72 10.98 -4.09
N TYR A 337 20.41 10.73 -4.04
CA TYR A 337 19.78 9.55 -4.63
C TYR A 337 19.07 9.84 -5.96
N LEU A 338 18.74 11.10 -6.26
CA LEU A 338 18.01 11.50 -7.46
C LEU A 338 18.92 12.03 -8.58
N ASP A 339 20.08 12.63 -8.25
CA ASP A 339 21.01 13.19 -9.23
C ASP A 339 21.96 12.13 -9.81
N LEU A 340 21.40 10.98 -10.15
CA LEU A 340 22.15 9.89 -10.76
C LEU A 340 22.16 10.04 -12.29
N ARG A 341 23.25 9.58 -12.89
CA ARG A 341 23.27 9.37 -14.34
C ARG A 341 22.56 8.07 -14.67
N TYR A 342 21.42 8.17 -15.35
CA TYR A 342 20.62 7.04 -15.77
C TYR A 342 21.10 6.55 -17.15
N LYS A 343 21.16 5.23 -17.31
CA LYS A 343 21.30 4.61 -18.62
C LYS A 343 20.06 4.91 -19.43
N LYS A 344 20.22 5.44 -20.62
CA LYS A 344 19.14 5.59 -21.60
C LYS A 344 19.06 4.34 -22.45
N TYR A 345 17.88 3.78 -22.55
CA TYR A 345 17.61 2.63 -23.39
C TYR A 345 16.97 3.10 -24.69
N ASP A 346 17.39 2.50 -25.80
CA ASP A 346 16.77 2.76 -27.12
C ASP A 346 15.55 1.87 -27.30
N VAL A 347 14.49 2.20 -26.56
CA VAL A 347 13.21 1.51 -26.55
C VAL A 347 12.08 2.50 -26.75
N PRO A 348 11.02 2.14 -27.49
CA PRO A 348 9.86 3.01 -27.67
C PRO A 348 9.03 3.07 -26.39
N GLY A 349 8.16 4.08 -26.31
CA GLY A 349 7.18 4.21 -25.23
C GLY A 349 7.58 5.21 -24.16
N ILE A 350 6.62 5.45 -23.28
CA ILE A 350 6.73 6.36 -22.12
C ILE A 350 6.32 5.60 -20.88
N VAL A 351 7.08 5.77 -19.81
CA VAL A 351 6.80 5.21 -18.50
C VAL A 351 6.46 6.34 -17.54
N ILE A 352 5.33 6.24 -16.86
CA ILE A 352 4.89 7.21 -15.86
C ILE A 352 4.65 6.47 -14.55
N PRO A 353 5.65 6.37 -13.68
CA PRO A 353 5.42 5.85 -12.33
C PRO A 353 4.54 6.83 -11.57
N TYR A 354 3.45 6.33 -11.03
CA TYR A 354 2.57 7.10 -10.15
C TYR A 354 2.21 6.26 -8.93
N SER A 355 1.81 6.93 -7.87
CA SER A 355 1.33 6.27 -6.66
C SER A 355 0.06 6.95 -6.18
N ASP A 356 -0.74 6.17 -5.48
CA ASP A 356 -1.87 6.66 -4.71
C ASP A 356 -1.64 6.38 -3.24
N ASN A 357 -2.20 7.21 -2.38
CA ASN A 357 -2.12 7.02 -0.95
C ASN A 357 -3.40 7.55 -0.28
N ALA A 358 -3.71 7.03 0.89
CA ALA A 358 -4.92 7.38 1.63
C ALA A 358 -4.94 8.82 2.17
N TYR A 359 -3.88 9.59 1.95
CA TYR A 359 -3.72 10.95 2.48
C TYR A 359 -3.80 12.02 1.40
N ASN A 360 -3.76 11.67 0.11
CA ASN A 360 -4.10 12.60 -0.94
C ASN A 360 -5.63 12.58 -1.14
N ASN A 361 -6.23 13.72 -1.45
CA ASN A 361 -7.68 13.82 -1.70
C ASN A 361 -8.01 13.53 -3.18
N GLN A 362 -7.12 12.85 -3.90
CA GLN A 362 -7.27 12.58 -5.32
C GLN A 362 -7.20 11.08 -5.55
N ASP A 363 -8.26 10.52 -6.10
CA ASP A 363 -8.34 9.10 -6.48
C ASP A 363 -7.57 8.87 -7.80
N ILE A 364 -6.23 9.04 -7.76
CA ILE A 364 -5.38 9.08 -8.97
C ILE A 364 -5.41 7.75 -9.71
N ALA A 365 -5.21 6.63 -8.99
CA ALA A 365 -5.22 5.31 -9.59
C ALA A 365 -6.59 4.96 -10.18
N GLU A 366 -7.66 5.28 -9.47
CA GLU A 366 -9.03 5.07 -9.93
C GLU A 366 -9.31 5.85 -11.21
N ASN A 367 -8.90 7.12 -11.27
CA ASN A 367 -9.07 7.95 -12.46
C ASN A 367 -8.25 7.44 -13.65
N VAL A 368 -7.05 6.89 -13.43
CA VAL A 368 -6.25 6.26 -14.48
C VAL A 368 -6.95 5.00 -15.02
N TYR A 369 -7.48 4.14 -14.14
CA TYR A 369 -8.25 2.97 -14.57
C TYR A 369 -9.52 3.37 -15.32
N TYR A 370 -10.25 4.36 -14.82
CA TYR A 370 -11.43 4.90 -15.49
C TYR A 370 -11.09 5.41 -16.90
N TYR A 371 -10.02 6.16 -17.04
CA TYR A 371 -9.52 6.64 -18.33
C TYR A 371 -9.22 5.47 -19.28
N ILE A 372 -8.45 4.47 -18.83
CA ILE A 372 -8.10 3.29 -19.64
C ILE A 372 -9.36 2.57 -20.14
N ILE A 373 -10.33 2.33 -19.25
CA ILE A 373 -11.59 1.63 -19.59
C ILE A 373 -12.41 2.44 -20.60
N THR A 374 -12.53 3.76 -20.38
CA THR A 374 -13.33 4.60 -21.26
C THR A 374 -12.70 4.82 -22.64
N GLN A 375 -11.37 4.79 -22.73
CA GLN A 375 -10.63 4.92 -23.99
C GLN A 375 -10.45 3.59 -24.75
N ALA A 376 -10.74 2.47 -24.12
CA ALA A 376 -10.58 1.16 -24.73
C ALA A 376 -11.45 1.00 -25.98
N LYS A 377 -10.85 0.45 -27.07
CA LYS A 377 -11.50 0.24 -28.37
C LYS A 377 -11.69 -1.21 -28.73
N ARG A 378 -10.86 -2.12 -28.22
CA ARG A 378 -10.87 -3.54 -28.57
C ARG A 378 -11.19 -4.43 -27.39
N TYR A 379 -10.42 -4.33 -26.30
CA TYR A 379 -10.61 -5.15 -25.11
C TYR A 379 -10.19 -4.43 -23.81
N VAL A 380 -10.79 -4.87 -22.72
CA VAL A 380 -10.40 -4.55 -21.34
C VAL A 380 -10.37 -5.86 -20.56
N HIS A 381 -9.17 -6.36 -20.29
CA HIS A 381 -8.98 -7.58 -19.52
C HIS A 381 -8.41 -7.24 -18.15
N ILE A 382 -9.13 -7.56 -17.10
CA ILE A 382 -8.78 -7.24 -15.71
C ILE A 382 -8.62 -8.53 -14.93
N THR A 383 -7.47 -8.70 -14.30
CA THR A 383 -7.21 -9.77 -13.32
C THR A 383 -7.07 -9.13 -11.96
N THR A 384 -7.93 -9.52 -11.01
CA THR A 384 -7.93 -8.96 -9.66
C THR A 384 -8.39 -10.00 -8.64
N PRO A 385 -7.79 -10.03 -7.43
CA PRO A 385 -8.28 -10.91 -6.38
C PRO A 385 -9.65 -10.49 -5.84
N TYR A 386 -10.01 -9.19 -5.92
CA TYR A 386 -11.24 -8.63 -5.37
C TYR A 386 -11.89 -7.66 -6.35
N VAL A 387 -13.17 -7.87 -6.63
CA VAL A 387 -13.97 -6.95 -7.45
C VAL A 387 -14.75 -6.02 -6.53
N ILE A 388 -14.03 -5.08 -5.91
CA ILE A 388 -14.63 -4.06 -5.04
C ILE A 388 -14.52 -2.74 -5.79
N ILE A 389 -15.53 -2.45 -6.60
CA ILE A 389 -15.60 -1.25 -7.44
C ILE A 389 -16.87 -0.46 -7.12
N ASP A 390 -16.78 0.86 -7.29
CA ASP A 390 -17.92 1.75 -7.12
C ASP A 390 -18.85 1.73 -8.35
N ASN A 391 -19.99 2.42 -8.25
CA ASN A 391 -20.96 2.48 -9.34
C ASN A 391 -20.40 3.17 -10.58
N GLN A 392 -19.47 4.11 -10.43
CA GLN A 392 -18.88 4.83 -11.56
C GLN A 392 -18.00 3.89 -12.40
N MET A 393 -17.14 3.11 -11.75
CA MET A 393 -16.29 2.12 -12.41
C MET A 393 -17.13 0.99 -13.04
N MET A 394 -18.16 0.51 -12.34
CA MET A 394 -19.09 -0.49 -12.87
C MET A 394 -19.76 0.02 -14.15
N ASN A 395 -20.27 1.27 -14.15
CA ASN A 395 -20.88 1.86 -15.32
C ASN A 395 -19.91 2.03 -16.48
N ALA A 396 -18.65 2.36 -16.22
CA ALA A 396 -17.62 2.45 -17.23
C ALA A 396 -17.38 1.09 -17.94
N LEU A 397 -17.31 0.00 -17.17
CA LEU A 397 -17.16 -1.35 -17.69
C LEU A 397 -18.37 -1.79 -18.52
N ILE A 398 -19.60 -1.54 -18.00
CA ILE A 398 -20.85 -1.84 -18.73
C ILE A 398 -20.92 -1.04 -20.03
N PHE A 399 -20.56 0.23 -19.99
CA PHE A 399 -20.57 1.09 -21.18
C PHE A 399 -19.52 0.63 -22.21
N ALA A 400 -18.32 0.24 -21.77
CA ALA A 400 -17.32 -0.32 -22.66
C ALA A 400 -17.83 -1.60 -23.36
N ALA A 401 -18.41 -2.53 -22.59
CA ALA A 401 -18.98 -3.76 -23.16
C ALA A 401 -20.12 -3.48 -24.16
N ARG A 402 -21.02 -2.54 -23.86
CA ARG A 402 -22.11 -2.13 -24.77
C ARG A 402 -21.63 -1.44 -26.03
N ARG A 403 -20.44 -0.85 -26.04
CA ARG A 403 -19.78 -0.31 -27.23
C ARG A 403 -19.13 -1.38 -28.11
N GLY A 404 -19.16 -2.67 -27.69
CA GLY A 404 -18.53 -3.78 -28.41
C GLY A 404 -17.07 -4.02 -28.00
N VAL A 405 -16.61 -3.45 -26.89
CA VAL A 405 -15.30 -3.76 -26.31
C VAL A 405 -15.40 -5.11 -25.59
N ASP A 406 -14.46 -6.01 -25.82
CA ASP A 406 -14.34 -7.28 -25.09
C ASP A 406 -13.93 -6.99 -23.65
N VAL A 407 -14.85 -7.10 -22.68
CA VAL A 407 -14.60 -6.87 -21.26
C VAL A 407 -14.56 -8.20 -20.53
N THR A 408 -13.37 -8.56 -20.06
CA THR A 408 -13.13 -9.82 -19.32
C THR A 408 -12.61 -9.53 -17.91
N LEU A 409 -13.30 -10.06 -16.89
CA LEU A 409 -12.85 -10.04 -15.48
C LEU A 409 -12.42 -11.43 -15.05
N LEU A 410 -11.17 -11.59 -14.66
CA LEU A 410 -10.60 -12.81 -14.13
C LEU A 410 -10.43 -12.69 -12.62
N VAL A 411 -11.13 -13.54 -11.88
CA VAL A 411 -11.12 -13.57 -10.41
C VAL A 411 -10.72 -14.95 -9.89
N PRO A 412 -10.16 -15.07 -8.67
CA PRO A 412 -9.80 -16.35 -8.08
C PRO A 412 -11.03 -17.24 -7.87
N ARG A 413 -10.88 -18.53 -8.10
CA ARG A 413 -11.89 -19.53 -7.74
C ARG A 413 -11.96 -19.77 -6.23
N THR A 414 -10.80 -19.72 -5.56
CA THR A 414 -10.69 -19.95 -4.12
C THR A 414 -10.60 -18.62 -3.41
N ILE A 415 -11.49 -18.37 -2.47
CA ILE A 415 -11.54 -17.16 -1.66
C ILE A 415 -10.48 -17.28 -0.56
N ASP A 416 -9.60 -16.29 -0.45
CA ASP A 416 -8.57 -16.20 0.60
C ASP A 416 -9.05 -15.41 1.83
N HIS A 417 -10.07 -14.57 1.67
CA HIS A 417 -10.73 -13.81 2.73
C HIS A 417 -12.25 -14.02 2.72
N PHE A 418 -12.83 -14.25 3.90
CA PHE A 418 -14.25 -14.56 4.06
C PHE A 418 -15.21 -13.38 3.76
N VAL A 419 -14.70 -12.17 3.64
CA VAL A 419 -15.50 -10.93 3.52
C VAL A 419 -15.45 -10.32 2.11
N THR A 420 -14.85 -10.99 1.14
CA THR A 420 -14.74 -10.48 -0.25
C THR A 420 -15.48 -11.35 -1.24
#